data_91c51cd8e7efb67168c7192d720731c8
#
_entry.id   91c51cd8e7efb67168c7192d720731c8
#
_cell.length_a   1.000
_cell.length_b   1.000
_cell.length_c   1.000
_cell.angle_alpha   90.00
_cell.angle_beta   90.00
_cell.angle_gamma   90.00
#
_symmetry.space_group_name_H-M   'P 1'
#
loop_
_entity.id
_entity.type
_entity.pdbx_description
1 polymer ?
#
loop_
_entity_poly.entity_id
_entity_poly.type
_entity_poly.pdbx_seq_one_letter_code
_entity_poly.pdbx_strand_id
1 'polypeptide(L)'
;MLVGGGVAISGAQYEAVHLAEKLNLPCASTLMGLGCISSYRKQYLGIAGLHGHERANRALAEADVILALGSRFNDRETGDRMAYSQGKTIIHVDIDPAEFHKNIDSRIHIAGDMRTIINMLERGSSPHDISAWWDKILTWPSMDEDYGDNTAPLFIQALNPLLKGKDYLCATDVGQHQMFTAQHLKVEYAHQLITSGGLGTMGFGLPAAMGAKLAKPEKTVLLVAGDGGFKMTGSELFTLASYHIPVIVIVFNNSGLGMIRQLQQAGYNERYMACNLPSYVDFVKYAAAFGLPGEHVSTPDALASAVEKAIKMDQPYVIETAIPPKDMVVPMVAAGKGIDVFVPGLGEKDIDVKD
;
A
#
# COMPACT_ATOMS: atom_id res chain seq x y z
N MET A 1 -6.61 -16.61 2.53
CA MET A 1 -6.81 -16.21 1.11
C MET A 1 -5.88 -15.05 0.80
N LEU A 2 -5.17 -15.11 -0.34
CA LEU A 2 -4.37 -14.02 -0.86
C LEU A 2 -5.09 -13.39 -2.06
N VAL A 3 -5.31 -12.08 -2.01
CA VAL A 3 -6.07 -11.35 -3.04
C VAL A 3 -5.12 -10.45 -3.82
N GLY A 4 -4.93 -10.75 -5.10
CA GLY A 4 -4.07 -10.00 -6.00
C GLY A 4 -4.80 -9.01 -6.90
N GLY A 5 -4.02 -8.30 -7.73
CA GLY A 5 -4.54 -7.32 -8.70
C GLY A 5 -5.50 -7.90 -9.74
N GLY A 6 -5.42 -9.21 -10.01
CA GLY A 6 -6.35 -9.89 -10.93
C GLY A 6 -7.80 -9.82 -10.48
N VAL A 7 -8.07 -9.83 -9.17
CA VAL A 7 -9.43 -9.64 -8.61
C VAL A 7 -9.94 -8.22 -8.89
N ALA A 8 -9.08 -7.21 -8.72
CA ALA A 8 -9.43 -5.82 -9.00
C ALA A 8 -9.73 -5.62 -10.51
N ILE A 9 -8.83 -6.10 -11.38
CA ILE A 9 -8.93 -5.94 -12.84
C ILE A 9 -10.18 -6.62 -13.40
N SER A 10 -10.53 -7.79 -12.88
CA SER A 10 -11.74 -8.55 -13.30
C SER A 10 -13.04 -7.99 -12.70
N GLY A 11 -12.97 -7.03 -11.76
CA GLY A 11 -14.11 -6.53 -11.03
C GLY A 11 -14.78 -7.57 -10.13
N ALA A 12 -14.03 -8.59 -9.68
CA ALA A 12 -14.54 -9.72 -8.90
C ALA A 12 -14.44 -9.51 -7.37
N GLN A 13 -14.33 -8.27 -6.92
CA GLN A 13 -14.19 -7.96 -5.50
C GLN A 13 -15.40 -8.37 -4.65
N TYR A 14 -16.61 -8.24 -5.22
CA TYR A 14 -17.84 -8.63 -4.53
C TYR A 14 -17.84 -10.13 -4.25
N GLU A 15 -17.53 -10.93 -5.26
CA GLU A 15 -17.45 -12.39 -5.18
C GLU A 15 -16.35 -12.82 -4.20
N ALA A 16 -15.18 -12.14 -4.23
CA ALA A 16 -14.08 -12.42 -3.30
C ALA A 16 -14.48 -12.16 -1.84
N VAL A 17 -15.18 -11.06 -1.59
CA VAL A 17 -15.72 -10.73 -0.25
C VAL A 17 -16.71 -11.79 0.20
N HIS A 18 -17.67 -12.18 -0.65
CA HIS A 18 -18.68 -13.20 -0.32
C HIS A 18 -18.04 -14.55 0.01
N LEU A 19 -17.04 -14.97 -0.78
CA LEU A 19 -16.31 -16.21 -0.53
C LEU A 19 -15.57 -16.13 0.83
N ALA A 20 -14.90 -15.00 1.10
CA ALA A 20 -14.21 -14.78 2.36
C ALA A 20 -15.15 -14.82 3.57
N GLU A 21 -16.31 -14.21 3.46
CA GLU A 21 -17.32 -14.20 4.53
C GLU A 21 -17.95 -15.58 4.74
N LYS A 22 -18.36 -16.24 3.65
CA LYS A 22 -18.97 -17.58 3.71
C LYS A 22 -18.07 -18.59 4.40
N LEU A 23 -16.78 -18.58 4.05
CA LEU A 23 -15.80 -19.53 4.59
C LEU A 23 -15.04 -18.99 5.82
N ASN A 24 -15.37 -17.78 6.26
CA ASN A 24 -14.70 -17.04 7.34
C ASN A 24 -13.17 -16.94 7.15
N LEU A 25 -12.68 -16.81 5.89
CA LEU A 25 -11.25 -16.86 5.57
C LEU A 25 -10.52 -15.59 6.01
N PRO A 26 -9.36 -15.71 6.70
CA PRO A 26 -8.44 -14.60 6.83
C PRO A 26 -7.87 -14.21 5.46
N CYS A 27 -7.81 -12.91 5.17
CA CYS A 27 -7.46 -12.38 3.87
C CYS A 27 -6.30 -11.41 3.94
N ALA A 28 -5.24 -11.67 3.19
CA ALA A 28 -4.19 -10.71 2.89
C ALA A 28 -4.34 -10.23 1.44
N SER A 29 -3.85 -9.03 1.13
CA SER A 29 -3.80 -8.54 -0.24
C SER A 29 -2.38 -8.26 -0.70
N THR A 30 -2.14 -8.37 -2.01
CA THR A 30 -0.95 -7.74 -2.60
C THR A 30 -1.18 -6.23 -2.67
N LEU A 31 -0.12 -5.44 -2.94
CA LEU A 31 -0.25 -4.00 -3.16
C LEU A 31 -1.34 -3.67 -4.20
N MET A 32 -1.37 -4.42 -5.31
CA MET A 32 -2.36 -4.21 -6.39
C MET A 32 -3.75 -4.80 -6.09
N GLY A 33 -3.87 -5.62 -5.06
CA GLY A 33 -5.14 -6.18 -4.56
C GLY A 33 -5.80 -5.34 -3.47
N LEU A 34 -5.18 -4.21 -3.06
CA LEU A 34 -5.74 -3.32 -2.05
C LEU A 34 -7.15 -2.87 -2.41
N GLY A 35 -8.05 -2.90 -1.42
CA GLY A 35 -9.45 -2.53 -1.57
C GLY A 35 -10.35 -3.65 -2.14
N CYS A 36 -9.81 -4.75 -2.68
CA CYS A 36 -10.64 -5.89 -3.05
C CYS A 36 -11.35 -6.52 -1.85
N ILE A 37 -10.68 -6.49 -0.69
CA ILE A 37 -11.30 -6.71 0.61
C ILE A 37 -11.14 -5.40 1.38
N SER A 38 -12.25 -4.82 1.81
CA SER A 38 -12.21 -3.53 2.53
C SER A 38 -11.36 -3.63 3.79
N SER A 39 -10.54 -2.59 4.04
CA SER A 39 -9.70 -2.48 5.24
C SER A 39 -10.51 -2.43 6.55
N TYR A 40 -11.81 -2.24 6.47
CA TYR A 40 -12.71 -2.24 7.63
C TYR A 40 -13.34 -3.61 7.93
N ARG A 41 -13.06 -4.63 7.12
CA ARG A 41 -13.60 -5.98 7.34
C ARG A 41 -12.71 -6.77 8.30
N LYS A 42 -13.36 -7.54 9.20
CA LYS A 42 -12.65 -8.39 10.17
C LYS A 42 -11.74 -9.45 9.52
N GLN A 43 -12.08 -9.86 8.27
CA GLN A 43 -11.30 -10.84 7.53
C GLN A 43 -9.98 -10.27 6.99
N TYR A 44 -9.85 -8.94 6.88
CA TYR A 44 -8.69 -8.32 6.27
C TYR A 44 -7.53 -8.21 7.26
N LEU A 45 -6.40 -8.82 6.93
CA LEU A 45 -5.19 -8.85 7.76
C LEU A 45 -4.16 -7.78 7.37
N GLY A 46 -4.36 -7.12 6.23
CA GLY A 46 -3.43 -6.15 5.68
C GLY A 46 -2.78 -6.58 4.36
N ILE A 47 -1.81 -5.79 3.91
CA ILE A 47 -1.00 -6.14 2.73
C ILE A 47 0.07 -7.18 3.10
N ALA A 48 0.39 -8.05 2.14
CA ALA A 48 1.47 -9.03 2.23
C ALA A 48 2.70 -8.62 1.43
N GLY A 49 3.86 -9.15 1.79
CA GLY A 49 5.11 -9.00 1.06
C GLY A 49 6.19 -8.25 1.84
N LEU A 50 7.19 -7.71 1.11
CA LEU A 50 8.40 -7.10 1.64
C LEU A 50 8.13 -6.02 2.72
N HIS A 51 7.13 -5.19 2.50
CA HIS A 51 6.62 -4.18 3.44
C HIS A 51 5.18 -4.53 3.88
N GLY A 52 4.87 -5.82 3.96
CA GLY A 52 3.58 -6.32 4.40
C GLY A 52 3.42 -6.18 5.91
N HIS A 53 2.17 -6.15 6.35
CA HIS A 53 1.85 -6.20 7.78
C HIS A 53 2.26 -7.54 8.38
N GLU A 54 2.80 -7.53 9.59
CA GLU A 54 3.29 -8.73 10.25
C GLU A 54 2.23 -9.83 10.31
N ARG A 55 1.01 -9.49 10.72
CA ARG A 55 -0.12 -10.42 10.79
C ARG A 55 -0.42 -11.09 9.45
N ALA A 56 -0.43 -10.31 8.35
CA ALA A 56 -0.68 -10.83 7.01
C ALA A 56 0.45 -11.77 6.53
N ASN A 57 1.70 -11.36 6.74
CA ASN A 57 2.85 -12.15 6.36
C ASN A 57 2.94 -13.46 7.14
N ARG A 58 2.78 -13.41 8.47
CA ARG A 58 2.77 -14.62 9.32
C ARG A 58 1.62 -15.55 8.98
N ALA A 59 0.43 -15.01 8.71
CA ALA A 59 -0.71 -15.82 8.30
C ALA A 59 -0.46 -16.56 6.97
N LEU A 60 0.22 -15.94 6.01
CA LEU A 60 0.63 -16.61 4.78
C LEU A 60 1.80 -17.57 4.99
N ALA A 61 2.75 -17.22 5.86
CA ALA A 61 3.89 -18.07 6.14
C ALA A 61 3.48 -19.38 6.83
N GLU A 62 2.52 -19.33 7.73
CA GLU A 62 2.11 -20.48 8.55
C GLU A 62 0.86 -21.21 8.04
N ALA A 63 0.21 -20.71 6.99
CA ALA A 63 -0.93 -21.39 6.38
C ALA A 63 -0.50 -22.72 5.75
N ASP A 64 -1.28 -23.76 5.94
CA ASP A 64 -1.16 -25.05 5.25
C ASP A 64 -1.80 -25.02 3.85
N VAL A 65 -2.82 -24.17 3.64
CA VAL A 65 -3.48 -23.96 2.36
C VAL A 65 -3.57 -22.46 2.06
N ILE A 66 -3.12 -22.04 0.88
CA ILE A 66 -3.26 -20.68 0.38
C ILE A 66 -4.14 -20.71 -0.88
N LEU A 67 -5.30 -20.06 -0.82
CA LEU A 67 -6.08 -19.73 -2.01
C LEU A 67 -5.60 -18.36 -2.53
N ALA A 68 -4.87 -18.38 -3.64
CA ALA A 68 -4.33 -17.19 -4.27
C ALA A 68 -5.15 -16.80 -5.49
N LEU A 69 -5.75 -15.62 -5.47
CA LEU A 69 -6.65 -15.10 -6.49
C LEU A 69 -5.98 -13.96 -7.26
N GLY A 70 -5.53 -14.22 -8.49
CA GLY A 70 -4.97 -13.22 -9.39
C GLY A 70 -3.69 -12.56 -8.87
N SER A 71 -2.80 -13.34 -8.24
CA SER A 71 -1.47 -12.92 -7.82
C SER A 71 -0.40 -13.58 -8.68
N ARG A 72 0.63 -12.82 -9.08
CA ARG A 72 1.75 -13.31 -9.88
C ARG A 72 2.94 -13.77 -9.03
N PHE A 73 2.83 -13.71 -7.73
CA PHE A 73 3.88 -14.12 -6.79
C PHE A 73 5.26 -13.51 -7.12
N ASN A 74 5.30 -12.19 -7.31
CA ASN A 74 6.57 -11.52 -7.55
C ASN A 74 7.46 -11.51 -6.29
N ASP A 75 8.74 -11.18 -6.45
CA ASP A 75 9.74 -11.21 -5.38
C ASP A 75 9.44 -10.24 -4.22
N ARG A 76 8.72 -9.14 -4.49
CA ARG A 76 8.28 -8.19 -3.46
C ARG A 76 7.15 -8.73 -2.60
N GLU A 77 6.46 -9.76 -3.08
CA GLU A 77 5.35 -10.41 -2.39
C GLU A 77 5.78 -11.66 -1.63
N THR A 78 6.69 -12.45 -2.20
CA THR A 78 7.02 -13.79 -1.68
C THR A 78 8.25 -13.83 -0.77
N GLY A 79 9.15 -12.86 -0.89
CA GLY A 79 10.50 -13.03 -0.34
C GLY A 79 11.19 -14.24 -0.95
N ASP A 80 11.76 -15.13 -0.12
CA ASP A 80 12.30 -16.43 -0.59
C ASP A 80 11.17 -17.31 -1.11
N ARG A 81 11.20 -17.59 -2.41
CA ARG A 81 10.17 -18.36 -3.12
C ARG A 81 10.04 -19.80 -2.66
N MET A 82 11.16 -20.43 -2.31
CA MET A 82 11.16 -21.81 -1.80
C MET A 82 10.54 -21.87 -0.41
N ALA A 83 10.97 -20.98 0.48
CA ALA A 83 10.40 -20.89 1.82
C ALA A 83 8.89 -20.53 1.77
N TYR A 84 8.48 -19.68 0.81
CA TYR A 84 7.08 -19.30 0.64
C TYR A 84 6.16 -20.48 0.34
N SER A 85 6.59 -21.42 -0.53
CA SER A 85 5.76 -22.55 -0.99
C SER A 85 5.97 -23.83 -0.20
N GLN A 86 7.05 -23.93 0.58
CA GLN A 86 7.42 -25.17 1.27
C GLN A 86 6.35 -25.64 2.26
N GLY A 87 5.94 -26.89 2.14
CA GLY A 87 5.00 -27.54 3.07
C GLY A 87 3.53 -27.10 2.91
N LYS A 88 3.22 -26.30 1.90
CA LYS A 88 1.87 -25.73 1.69
C LYS A 88 1.20 -26.27 0.44
N THR A 89 -0.12 -26.26 0.45
CA THR A 89 -0.92 -26.42 -0.76
C THR A 89 -1.34 -25.04 -1.26
N ILE A 90 -0.79 -24.62 -2.40
CA ILE A 90 -1.18 -23.35 -3.03
C ILE A 90 -2.14 -23.64 -4.17
N ILE A 91 -3.35 -23.09 -4.06
CA ILE A 91 -4.39 -23.10 -5.08
C ILE A 91 -4.25 -21.77 -5.82
N HIS A 92 -3.69 -21.79 -7.02
CA HIS A 92 -3.41 -20.60 -7.80
C HIS A 92 -4.48 -20.42 -8.88
N VAL A 93 -5.23 -19.32 -8.79
CA VAL A 93 -6.24 -18.93 -9.76
C VAL A 93 -5.73 -17.72 -10.54
N ASP A 94 -5.58 -17.86 -11.86
CA ASP A 94 -5.18 -16.77 -12.75
C ASP A 94 -5.84 -16.93 -14.12
N ILE A 95 -5.97 -15.82 -14.85
CA ILE A 95 -6.46 -15.84 -16.24
C ILE A 95 -5.36 -16.26 -17.21
N ASP A 96 -4.09 -15.99 -16.85
CA ASP A 96 -2.92 -16.30 -17.69
C ASP A 96 -2.23 -17.59 -17.22
N PRO A 97 -2.32 -18.69 -17.98
CA PRO A 97 -1.65 -19.94 -17.65
C PRO A 97 -0.11 -19.81 -17.55
N ALA A 98 0.48 -18.78 -18.18
CA ALA A 98 1.93 -18.54 -18.13
C ALA A 98 2.42 -18.08 -16.75
N GLU A 99 1.54 -17.67 -15.87
CA GLU A 99 1.88 -17.32 -14.50
C GLU A 99 2.01 -18.55 -13.57
N PHE A 100 1.46 -19.70 -13.97
CA PHE A 100 1.57 -20.94 -13.20
C PHE A 100 3.02 -21.47 -13.23
N HIS A 101 3.54 -21.90 -12.08
CA HIS A 101 4.92 -22.37 -11.87
C HIS A 101 6.04 -21.38 -12.24
N LYS A 102 5.69 -20.14 -12.61
CA LYS A 102 6.68 -19.16 -13.03
C LYS A 102 7.57 -18.69 -11.87
N ASN A 103 6.98 -18.36 -10.74
CA ASN A 103 7.66 -17.80 -9.59
C ASN A 103 7.66 -18.73 -8.37
N ILE A 104 6.59 -19.45 -8.15
CA ILE A 104 6.44 -20.43 -7.08
C ILE A 104 5.88 -21.73 -7.65
N ASP A 105 6.13 -22.83 -6.94
CA ASP A 105 5.48 -24.10 -7.25
C ASP A 105 4.10 -24.15 -6.58
N SER A 106 3.04 -24.04 -7.39
CA SER A 106 1.64 -24.17 -6.93
C SER A 106 1.13 -25.58 -7.24
N ARG A 107 0.50 -26.21 -6.25
CA ARG A 107 0.04 -27.60 -6.39
C ARG A 107 -1.22 -27.71 -7.24
N ILE A 108 -2.11 -26.71 -7.20
CA ILE A 108 -3.39 -26.68 -7.91
C ILE A 108 -3.46 -25.38 -8.70
N HIS A 109 -3.74 -25.48 -10.00
CA HIS A 109 -3.89 -24.33 -10.88
C HIS A 109 -5.27 -24.33 -11.52
N ILE A 110 -5.88 -23.16 -11.56
CA ILE A 110 -7.18 -22.96 -12.17
C ILE A 110 -7.08 -21.76 -13.12
N ALA A 111 -7.02 -22.05 -14.43
CA ALA A 111 -6.99 -21.00 -15.45
C ALA A 111 -8.43 -20.58 -15.80
N GLY A 112 -8.72 -19.28 -15.77
CA GLY A 112 -9.99 -18.75 -16.20
C GLY A 112 -10.36 -17.40 -15.62
N ASP A 113 -11.55 -16.94 -15.97
CA ASP A 113 -12.12 -15.70 -15.49
C ASP A 113 -12.35 -15.75 -13.97
N MET A 114 -11.82 -14.74 -13.27
CA MET A 114 -11.79 -14.70 -11.82
C MET A 114 -13.17 -14.74 -11.19
N ARG A 115 -14.12 -13.97 -11.71
CA ARG A 115 -15.50 -13.94 -11.20
C ARG A 115 -16.18 -15.30 -11.33
N THR A 116 -16.01 -15.92 -12.49
CA THR A 116 -16.58 -17.25 -12.77
C THR A 116 -16.03 -18.29 -11.80
N ILE A 117 -14.70 -18.30 -11.61
CA ILE A 117 -14.05 -19.29 -10.74
C ILE A 117 -14.42 -19.08 -9.27
N ILE A 118 -14.42 -17.83 -8.79
CA ILE A 118 -14.81 -17.55 -7.38
C ILE A 118 -16.26 -18.01 -7.12
N ASN A 119 -17.19 -17.75 -8.06
CA ASN A 119 -18.57 -18.22 -7.94
C ASN A 119 -18.67 -19.76 -7.92
N MET A 120 -17.83 -20.45 -8.68
CA MET A 120 -17.79 -21.92 -8.65
C MET A 120 -17.23 -22.44 -7.31
N LEU A 121 -16.15 -21.82 -6.82
CA LEU A 121 -15.56 -22.13 -5.52
C LEU A 121 -16.56 -21.88 -4.38
N GLU A 122 -17.28 -20.78 -4.42
CA GLU A 122 -18.30 -20.45 -3.43
C GLU A 122 -19.42 -21.49 -3.38
N ARG A 123 -19.93 -21.91 -4.56
CA ARG A 123 -20.99 -22.94 -4.65
C ARG A 123 -20.52 -24.31 -4.21
N GLY A 124 -19.27 -24.66 -4.52
CA GLY A 124 -18.69 -25.97 -4.26
C GLY A 124 -18.11 -26.14 -2.85
N SER A 125 -18.01 -25.09 -2.04
CA SER A 125 -17.41 -25.13 -0.73
C SER A 125 -18.41 -24.93 0.42
N SER A 126 -18.10 -25.55 1.56
CA SER A 126 -18.86 -25.41 2.78
C SER A 126 -17.97 -24.82 3.89
N PRO A 127 -18.54 -24.04 4.80
CA PRO A 127 -17.79 -23.55 5.96
C PRO A 127 -17.19 -24.70 6.78
N HIS A 128 -15.99 -24.47 7.27
CA HIS A 128 -15.33 -25.32 8.27
C HIS A 128 -15.02 -24.48 9.50
N ASP A 129 -14.88 -25.14 10.65
CA ASP A 129 -14.42 -24.46 11.85
C ASP A 129 -12.91 -24.19 11.74
N ILE A 130 -12.57 -22.92 11.66
CA ILE A 130 -11.19 -22.40 11.66
C ILE A 130 -10.93 -21.45 12.83
N SER A 131 -11.71 -21.59 13.90
CA SER A 131 -11.59 -20.73 15.08
C SER A 131 -10.19 -20.77 15.70
N ALA A 132 -9.60 -21.96 15.85
CA ALA A 132 -8.24 -22.11 16.37
C ALA A 132 -7.19 -21.37 15.50
N TRP A 133 -7.41 -21.30 14.18
CA TRP A 133 -6.56 -20.53 13.29
C TRP A 133 -6.74 -19.02 13.51
N TRP A 134 -7.95 -18.54 13.65
CA TRP A 134 -8.22 -17.17 14.00
C TRP A 134 -7.65 -16.78 15.37
N ASP A 135 -7.78 -17.64 16.37
CA ASP A 135 -7.20 -17.40 17.70
C ASP A 135 -5.70 -17.20 17.61
N LYS A 136 -5.01 -18.01 16.80
CA LYS A 136 -3.58 -17.86 16.54
C LYS A 136 -3.25 -16.55 15.81
N ILE A 137 -3.97 -16.22 14.73
CA ILE A 137 -3.76 -14.99 13.95
C ILE A 137 -3.90 -13.75 14.85
N LEU A 138 -4.86 -13.76 15.75
CA LEU A 138 -5.12 -12.62 16.64
C LEU A 138 -4.04 -12.40 17.72
N THR A 139 -3.13 -13.35 17.92
CA THR A 139 -1.96 -13.14 18.79
C THR A 139 -0.88 -12.26 18.18
N TRP A 140 -0.89 -12.09 16.85
CA TRP A 140 0.11 -11.26 16.16
C TRP A 140 -0.34 -9.79 16.08
N PRO A 141 0.61 -8.84 16.02
CA PRO A 141 0.30 -7.41 15.93
C PRO A 141 -0.67 -7.09 14.79
N SER A 142 -1.63 -6.21 15.02
CA SER A 142 -2.54 -5.73 13.99
C SER A 142 -1.87 -4.67 13.10
N MET A 143 -2.50 -4.40 11.96
CA MET A 143 -2.02 -3.37 11.03
C MET A 143 -2.03 -1.94 11.61
N ASP A 144 -2.74 -1.73 12.71
CA ASP A 144 -2.85 -0.42 13.36
C ASP A 144 -1.83 -0.23 14.51
N GLU A 145 -1.04 -1.27 14.85
CA GLU A 145 -0.23 -1.31 16.08
C GLU A 145 1.28 -1.22 15.86
N ASP A 146 1.76 -1.45 14.62
CA ASP A 146 3.21 -1.64 14.39
C ASP A 146 3.78 -0.67 13.37
N TYR A 147 4.18 0.50 13.80
CA TYR A 147 4.95 1.47 13.01
C TYR A 147 6.15 2.06 13.74
N GLY A 148 6.53 1.46 14.88
CA GLY A 148 7.66 1.93 15.67
C GLY A 148 7.55 3.42 16.04
N ASP A 149 8.68 4.12 16.06
CA ASP A 149 8.75 5.56 16.35
C ASP A 149 8.57 6.45 15.10
N ASN A 150 8.02 5.90 14.00
CA ASN A 150 7.80 6.64 12.77
C ASN A 150 6.64 7.65 12.90
N THR A 151 6.81 8.82 12.32
CA THR A 151 5.78 9.87 12.29
C THR A 151 4.95 9.84 11.00
N ALA A 152 5.54 9.42 9.88
CA ALA A 152 4.87 9.37 8.58
C ALA A 152 3.55 8.55 8.59
N PRO A 153 3.47 7.38 9.25
CA PRO A 153 2.22 6.64 9.40
C PRO A 153 1.10 7.44 10.04
N LEU A 154 1.41 8.25 11.06
CA LEU A 154 0.42 9.05 11.79
C LEU A 154 -0.26 10.08 10.89
N PHE A 155 0.48 10.68 9.95
CA PHE A 155 -0.08 11.59 8.95
C PHE A 155 -1.09 10.90 8.05
N ILE A 156 -0.81 9.67 7.60
CA ILE A 156 -1.75 8.90 6.78
C ILE A 156 -2.97 8.47 7.61
N GLN A 157 -2.77 8.00 8.83
CA GLN A 157 -3.85 7.57 9.72
C GLN A 157 -4.82 8.70 10.06
N ALA A 158 -4.33 9.94 10.20
CA ALA A 158 -5.16 11.12 10.46
C ALA A 158 -6.17 11.41 9.33
N LEU A 159 -5.92 10.91 8.12
CA LEU A 159 -6.86 11.04 6.99
C LEU A 159 -8.04 10.04 7.09
N ASN A 160 -7.87 8.90 7.76
CA ASN A 160 -8.88 7.85 7.78
C ASN A 160 -10.24 8.30 8.34
N PRO A 161 -10.35 9.01 9.48
CA PRO A 161 -11.65 9.49 9.97
C PRO A 161 -12.32 10.48 9.01
N LEU A 162 -11.50 11.33 8.34
CA LEU A 162 -11.99 12.32 7.39
C LEU A 162 -12.53 11.67 6.12
N LEU A 163 -11.92 10.58 5.66
CA LEU A 163 -12.20 9.93 4.38
C LEU A 163 -13.19 8.76 4.48
N LYS A 164 -13.40 8.22 5.67
CA LYS A 164 -14.31 7.08 5.89
C LYS A 164 -15.71 7.36 5.37
N GLY A 165 -16.22 6.46 4.52
CA GLY A 165 -17.54 6.58 3.90
C GLY A 165 -17.68 7.73 2.88
N LYS A 166 -16.58 8.38 2.52
CA LYS A 166 -16.58 9.39 1.43
C LYS A 166 -16.12 8.75 0.13
N ASP A 167 -16.63 9.30 -0.96
CA ASP A 167 -16.23 8.84 -2.31
C ASP A 167 -14.96 9.58 -2.75
N TYR A 168 -13.81 8.94 -2.53
CA TYR A 168 -12.50 9.50 -2.85
C TYR A 168 -11.63 8.50 -3.62
N LEU A 169 -10.63 9.02 -4.31
CA LEU A 169 -9.51 8.28 -4.89
C LEU A 169 -8.20 8.84 -4.32
N CYS A 170 -7.25 7.96 -4.04
CA CYS A 170 -5.92 8.35 -3.62
C CYS A 170 -4.89 7.82 -4.61
N ALA A 171 -4.17 8.73 -5.28
CA ALA A 171 -2.99 8.35 -6.06
C ALA A 171 -1.75 8.44 -5.20
N THR A 172 -0.77 7.58 -5.45
CA THR A 172 0.57 7.72 -4.85
C THR A 172 1.64 7.83 -5.92
N ASP A 173 2.66 8.59 -5.63
CA ASP A 173 3.95 8.43 -6.30
C ASP A 173 4.71 7.23 -5.70
N VAL A 174 5.95 6.98 -6.10
CA VAL A 174 6.72 5.79 -5.71
C VAL A 174 7.82 6.13 -4.70
N GLY A 175 7.84 5.40 -3.58
CA GLY A 175 8.80 5.58 -2.50
C GLY A 175 8.22 5.17 -1.14
N GLN A 176 8.84 5.64 -0.03
CA GLN A 176 8.34 5.34 1.31
C GLN A 176 6.90 5.81 1.53
N HIS A 177 6.54 7.01 1.05
CA HIS A 177 5.18 7.55 1.12
C HIS A 177 4.14 6.64 0.46
N GLN A 178 4.49 5.93 -0.63
CA GLN A 178 3.65 4.91 -1.26
C GLN A 178 3.36 3.77 -0.28
N MET A 179 4.40 3.28 0.38
CA MET A 179 4.26 2.16 1.32
C MET A 179 3.52 2.58 2.58
N PHE A 180 3.84 3.74 3.16
CA PHE A 180 3.07 4.29 4.28
C PHE A 180 1.58 4.45 3.93
N THR A 181 1.28 4.94 2.72
CA THR A 181 -0.11 5.05 2.27
C THR A 181 -0.75 3.67 2.12
N ALA A 182 -0.06 2.71 1.50
CA ALA A 182 -0.58 1.37 1.31
C ALA A 182 -0.81 0.60 2.63
N GLN A 183 0.04 0.84 3.64
CA GLN A 183 -0.09 0.21 4.96
C GLN A 183 -1.19 0.87 5.81
N HIS A 184 -1.30 2.19 5.80
CA HIS A 184 -2.03 2.93 6.83
C HIS A 184 -3.28 3.67 6.34
N LEU A 185 -3.46 3.87 5.01
CA LEU A 185 -4.71 4.39 4.47
C LEU A 185 -5.72 3.25 4.38
N LYS A 186 -6.87 3.41 5.04
CA LYS A 186 -7.94 2.42 4.98
C LYS A 186 -8.78 2.61 3.71
N VAL A 187 -8.70 1.63 2.82
CA VAL A 187 -9.44 1.60 1.55
C VAL A 187 -10.64 0.66 1.62
N GLU A 188 -11.71 1.00 0.95
CA GLU A 188 -13.00 0.31 1.03
C GLU A 188 -13.34 -0.50 -0.23
N TYR A 189 -12.80 -0.12 -1.37
CA TYR A 189 -13.08 -0.78 -2.66
C TYR A 189 -11.87 -0.79 -3.59
N ALA A 190 -11.87 -1.72 -4.56
CA ALA A 190 -10.79 -1.86 -5.53
C ALA A 190 -10.63 -0.58 -6.38
N HIS A 191 -9.39 -0.29 -6.76
CA HIS A 191 -9.00 0.92 -7.50
C HIS A 191 -9.20 2.25 -6.75
N GLN A 192 -9.52 2.23 -5.45
CA GLN A 192 -9.54 3.44 -4.63
C GLN A 192 -8.12 3.98 -4.40
N LEU A 193 -7.13 3.08 -4.29
CA LEU A 193 -5.71 3.42 -4.32
C LEU A 193 -5.15 3.20 -5.73
N ILE A 194 -4.55 4.26 -6.31
CA ILE A 194 -3.97 4.28 -7.65
C ILE A 194 -2.46 4.42 -7.51
N THR A 195 -1.72 3.40 -7.93
CA THR A 195 -0.27 3.36 -7.70
C THR A 195 0.47 2.60 -8.78
N SER A 196 1.73 2.96 -9.04
CA SER A 196 2.63 2.21 -9.93
C SER A 196 3.25 1.02 -9.18
N GLY A 197 2.42 -0.01 -8.86
CA GLY A 197 2.87 -1.18 -8.10
C GLY A 197 3.57 -2.25 -8.94
N GLY A 198 3.53 -2.17 -10.27
CA GLY A 198 4.23 -3.10 -11.16
C GLY A 198 5.65 -2.62 -11.49
N LEU A 199 5.77 -1.47 -12.15
CA LEU A 199 7.06 -0.91 -12.58
C LEU A 199 7.71 0.00 -11.53
N GLY A 200 6.94 0.53 -10.58
CA GLY A 200 7.48 1.42 -9.53
C GLY A 200 8.05 2.71 -10.10
N THR A 201 7.32 3.36 -11.01
CA THR A 201 7.79 4.53 -11.74
C THR A 201 7.63 5.80 -10.90
N MET A 202 8.74 6.42 -10.50
CA MET A 202 8.73 7.74 -9.86
C MET A 202 8.22 8.80 -10.85
N GLY A 203 7.43 9.76 -10.37
CA GLY A 203 6.75 10.76 -11.21
C GLY A 203 5.38 10.32 -11.73
N PHE A 204 4.96 9.08 -11.45
CA PHE A 204 3.64 8.56 -11.84
C PHE A 204 2.49 9.30 -11.14
N GLY A 205 2.70 9.72 -9.89
CA GLY A 205 1.61 10.10 -8.98
C GLY A 205 0.78 11.28 -9.46
N LEU A 206 1.43 12.40 -9.81
CA LEU A 206 0.71 13.62 -10.20
C LEU A 206 -0.10 13.44 -11.49
N PRO A 207 0.46 12.94 -12.60
CA PRO A 207 -0.33 12.65 -13.80
C PRO A 207 -1.47 11.65 -13.56
N ALA A 208 -1.26 10.64 -12.72
CA ALA A 208 -2.29 9.65 -12.39
C ALA A 208 -3.45 10.27 -11.59
N ALA A 209 -3.15 11.16 -10.63
CA ALA A 209 -4.17 11.89 -9.89
C ALA A 209 -4.99 12.82 -10.80
N MET A 210 -4.34 13.49 -11.76
CA MET A 210 -5.01 14.29 -12.78
C MET A 210 -5.97 13.44 -13.61
N GLY A 211 -5.48 12.32 -14.14
CA GLY A 211 -6.29 11.38 -14.91
C GLY A 211 -7.47 10.84 -14.11
N ALA A 212 -7.26 10.51 -12.83
CA ALA A 212 -8.31 10.05 -11.93
C ALA A 212 -9.41 11.11 -11.73
N LYS A 213 -9.02 12.37 -11.52
CA LYS A 213 -9.98 13.48 -11.36
C LYS A 213 -10.77 13.77 -12.64
N LEU A 214 -10.12 13.70 -13.80
CA LEU A 214 -10.80 13.86 -15.09
C LEU A 214 -11.75 12.70 -15.39
N ALA A 215 -11.38 11.47 -15.01
CA ALA A 215 -12.22 10.29 -15.21
C ALA A 215 -13.39 10.22 -14.21
N LYS A 216 -13.25 10.81 -13.03
CA LYS A 216 -14.22 10.79 -11.93
C LYS A 216 -14.32 12.18 -11.30
N PRO A 217 -14.88 13.16 -12.02
CA PRO A 217 -14.90 14.55 -11.59
C PRO A 217 -15.69 14.77 -10.29
N GLU A 218 -16.64 13.91 -9.96
CA GLU A 218 -17.44 13.95 -8.74
C GLU A 218 -16.65 13.52 -7.48
N LYS A 219 -15.56 12.76 -7.64
CA LYS A 219 -14.79 12.24 -6.51
C LYS A 219 -13.74 13.23 -6.00
N THR A 220 -13.51 13.23 -4.71
CA THR A 220 -12.31 13.85 -4.14
C THR A 220 -11.08 13.06 -4.57
N VAL A 221 -10.08 13.73 -5.11
CA VAL A 221 -8.81 13.08 -5.49
C VAL A 221 -7.65 13.63 -4.69
N LEU A 222 -6.97 12.74 -3.97
CA LEU A 222 -5.74 13.03 -3.25
C LEU A 222 -4.54 12.44 -4.01
N LEU A 223 -3.41 13.13 -3.92
CA LEU A 223 -2.10 12.60 -4.28
C LEU A 223 -1.22 12.59 -3.03
N VAL A 224 -0.60 11.47 -2.72
CA VAL A 224 0.51 11.40 -1.74
C VAL A 224 1.80 11.16 -2.51
N ALA A 225 2.70 12.13 -2.48
CA ALA A 225 3.96 12.08 -3.20
C ALA A 225 5.14 12.35 -2.26
N GLY A 226 6.31 11.79 -2.56
CA GLY A 226 7.56 12.19 -1.92
C GLY A 226 8.19 13.36 -2.70
N ASP A 227 9.03 14.12 -2.02
CA ASP A 227 9.76 15.25 -2.61
C ASP A 227 10.57 14.85 -3.86
N GLY A 228 11.18 13.67 -3.88
CA GLY A 228 11.94 13.16 -5.01
C GLY A 228 11.08 12.88 -6.25
N GLY A 229 9.99 12.13 -6.10
CA GLY A 229 9.06 11.80 -7.18
C GLY A 229 8.30 13.04 -7.68
N PHE A 230 7.84 13.88 -6.77
CA PHE A 230 7.13 15.10 -7.11
C PHE A 230 7.97 16.07 -7.97
N LYS A 231 9.29 16.17 -7.73
CA LYS A 231 10.20 16.97 -8.55
C LYS A 231 10.24 16.51 -10.01
N MET A 232 9.95 15.24 -10.31
CA MET A 232 10.05 14.72 -11.69
C MET A 232 8.90 15.21 -12.58
N THR A 233 7.71 15.40 -12.03
CA THR A 233 6.50 15.81 -12.76
C THR A 233 5.78 17.00 -12.15
N GLY A 234 6.39 17.68 -11.19
CA GLY A 234 5.81 18.84 -10.50
C GLY A 234 5.48 20.00 -11.44
N SER A 235 6.10 20.09 -12.64
CA SER A 235 5.73 21.02 -13.69
C SER A 235 4.26 20.90 -14.14
N GLU A 236 3.63 19.74 -13.93
CA GLU A 236 2.23 19.51 -14.24
C GLU A 236 1.28 20.28 -13.30
N LEU A 237 1.80 20.96 -12.27
CA LEU A 237 1.02 21.98 -11.54
C LEU A 237 0.52 23.06 -12.47
N PHE A 238 1.26 23.36 -13.56
CA PHE A 238 0.79 24.26 -14.62
C PHE A 238 -0.49 23.74 -15.27
N THR A 239 -0.57 22.43 -15.54
CA THR A 239 -1.76 21.80 -16.11
C THR A 239 -2.93 21.84 -15.14
N LEU A 240 -2.69 21.51 -13.85
CA LEU A 240 -3.72 21.63 -12.80
C LEU A 240 -4.30 23.05 -12.72
N ALA A 241 -3.42 24.05 -12.74
CA ALA A 241 -3.82 25.48 -12.68
C ALA A 241 -4.61 25.90 -13.92
N SER A 242 -4.08 25.59 -15.11
CA SER A 242 -4.64 26.02 -16.40
C SER A 242 -6.03 25.44 -16.66
N TYR A 243 -6.28 24.19 -16.24
CA TYR A 243 -7.54 23.49 -16.48
C TYR A 243 -8.41 23.38 -15.23
N HIS A 244 -8.02 24.02 -14.13
CA HIS A 244 -8.76 23.98 -12.85
C HIS A 244 -9.11 22.55 -12.40
N ILE A 245 -8.13 21.63 -12.43
CA ILE A 245 -8.32 20.23 -12.05
C ILE A 245 -8.11 20.08 -10.53
N PRO A 246 -9.16 19.96 -9.70
CA PRO A 246 -9.06 19.99 -8.24
C PRO A 246 -8.47 18.68 -7.68
N VAL A 247 -7.15 18.63 -7.61
CA VAL A 247 -6.37 17.57 -6.95
C VAL A 247 -5.76 18.14 -5.68
N ILE A 248 -5.88 17.40 -4.58
CA ILE A 248 -5.22 17.72 -3.30
C ILE A 248 -3.88 17.01 -3.29
N VAL A 249 -2.80 17.77 -3.41
CA VAL A 249 -1.43 17.24 -3.46
C VAL A 249 -0.81 17.31 -2.08
N ILE A 250 -0.42 16.17 -1.52
CA ILE A 250 0.27 16.04 -0.24
C ILE A 250 1.71 15.61 -0.53
N VAL A 251 2.69 16.49 -0.24
CA VAL A 251 4.10 16.21 -0.43
C VAL A 251 4.74 15.86 0.90
N PHE A 252 5.16 14.61 1.04
CA PHE A 252 5.99 14.13 2.15
C PHE A 252 7.45 14.47 1.83
N ASN A 253 7.96 15.51 2.47
CA ASN A 253 9.30 16.01 2.25
C ASN A 253 10.25 15.53 3.35
N ASN A 254 11.07 14.52 3.03
CA ASN A 254 12.15 14.04 3.91
C ASN A 254 13.54 14.46 3.41
N SER A 255 13.61 15.35 2.42
CA SER A 255 14.84 15.82 1.76
C SER A 255 15.67 14.66 1.24
N GLY A 256 15.02 13.62 0.69
CA GLY A 256 15.76 12.45 0.23
C GLY A 256 14.94 11.42 -0.54
N LEU A 257 15.68 10.51 -1.17
CA LEU A 257 15.13 9.29 -1.72
C LEU A 257 15.02 8.25 -0.60
N GLY A 258 13.98 8.38 0.23
CA GLY A 258 13.85 7.66 1.49
C GLY A 258 13.91 6.15 1.36
N MET A 259 13.30 5.55 0.31
CA MET A 259 13.37 4.10 0.08
C MET A 259 14.80 3.64 -0.25
N ILE A 260 15.56 4.43 -1.03
CA ILE A 260 16.97 4.13 -1.32
C ILE A 260 17.80 4.24 -0.04
N ARG A 261 17.58 5.29 0.77
CA ARG A 261 18.23 5.46 2.07
C ARG A 261 17.97 4.27 2.99
N GLN A 262 16.72 3.82 3.10
CA GLN A 262 16.33 2.66 3.92
C GLN A 262 17.04 1.38 3.45
N LEU A 263 17.11 1.12 2.15
CA LEU A 263 17.81 -0.05 1.60
C LEU A 263 19.33 0.03 1.87
N GLN A 264 19.93 1.23 1.79
CA GLN A 264 21.33 1.43 2.11
C GLN A 264 21.61 1.25 3.60
N GLN A 265 20.68 1.62 4.45
CA GLN A 265 20.76 1.36 5.88
C GLN A 265 20.68 -0.15 6.17
N ALA A 266 19.67 -0.82 5.67
CA ALA A 266 19.43 -2.23 5.96
C ALA A 266 20.48 -3.19 5.35
N GLY A 267 21.04 -2.86 4.19
CA GLY A 267 21.89 -3.79 3.43
C GLY A 267 23.34 -3.35 3.21
N TYR A 268 23.69 -2.08 3.50
CA TYR A 268 24.99 -1.50 3.12
C TYR A 268 25.70 -0.76 4.25
N ASN A 269 25.42 -1.11 5.51
CA ASN A 269 26.06 -0.53 6.70
C ASN A 269 26.00 1.01 6.69
N GLU A 270 24.83 1.58 6.41
CA GLU A 270 24.59 3.04 6.40
C GLU A 270 25.49 3.84 5.42
N ARG A 271 26.04 3.19 4.42
CA ARG A 271 26.82 3.88 3.40
C ARG A 271 25.90 4.62 2.43
N TYR A 272 25.42 5.77 2.87
CA TYR A 272 24.47 6.59 2.11
C TYR A 272 25.15 7.26 0.92
N MET A 273 24.64 6.97 -0.30
CA MET A 273 25.13 7.56 -1.53
C MET A 273 23.96 8.00 -2.42
N ALA A 274 24.01 9.23 -2.91
CA ALA A 274 23.07 9.81 -3.86
C ALA A 274 21.58 9.75 -3.43
N CYS A 275 21.29 9.54 -2.15
CA CYS A 275 19.92 9.46 -1.62
C CYS A 275 19.46 10.77 -0.93
N ASN A 276 20.37 11.69 -0.62
CA ASN A 276 20.01 12.98 -0.03
C ASN A 276 19.68 13.98 -1.16
N LEU A 277 18.59 14.71 -0.99
CA LEU A 277 18.14 15.76 -1.89
C LEU A 277 18.32 17.13 -1.22
N PRO A 278 18.49 18.21 -2.01
CA PRO A 278 18.55 19.55 -1.45
C PRO A 278 17.29 19.91 -0.65
N SER A 279 17.45 20.41 0.56
CA SER A 279 16.37 20.77 1.47
C SER A 279 15.79 22.19 1.26
N TYR A 280 16.35 22.96 0.32
CA TYR A 280 15.92 24.35 0.06
C TYR A 280 14.70 24.46 -0.86
N VAL A 281 14.18 23.36 -1.39
CA VAL A 281 12.99 23.39 -2.25
C VAL A 281 11.76 23.48 -1.35
N ASP A 282 10.99 24.54 -1.53
CA ASP A 282 9.71 24.81 -0.85
C ASP A 282 8.58 24.54 -1.85
N PHE A 283 7.84 23.46 -1.66
CA PHE A 283 6.81 23.03 -2.61
C PHE A 283 5.55 23.90 -2.55
N VAL A 284 5.31 24.60 -1.44
CA VAL A 284 4.23 25.58 -1.34
C VAL A 284 4.55 26.82 -2.18
N LYS A 285 5.78 27.34 -2.11
CA LYS A 285 6.23 28.44 -2.99
C LYS A 285 6.27 28.00 -4.45
N TYR A 286 6.64 26.75 -4.70
CA TYR A 286 6.63 26.20 -6.05
C TYR A 286 5.20 26.18 -6.62
N ALA A 287 4.21 25.77 -5.85
CA ALA A 287 2.80 25.83 -6.24
C ALA A 287 2.33 27.26 -6.46
N ALA A 288 2.71 28.19 -5.59
CA ALA A 288 2.37 29.60 -5.72
C ALA A 288 2.90 30.25 -7.02
N ALA A 289 4.03 29.74 -7.56
CA ALA A 289 4.55 30.19 -8.86
C ALA A 289 3.59 29.89 -10.04
N PHE A 290 2.70 28.90 -9.88
CA PHE A 290 1.63 28.57 -10.82
C PHE A 290 0.27 29.18 -10.43
N GLY A 291 0.25 30.04 -9.40
CA GLY A 291 -0.99 30.65 -8.88
C GLY A 291 -1.84 29.69 -8.03
N LEU A 292 -1.30 28.56 -7.61
CA LEU A 292 -2.00 27.57 -6.80
C LEU A 292 -1.81 27.85 -5.30
N PRO A 293 -2.89 27.73 -4.49
CA PRO A 293 -2.79 27.82 -3.04
C PRO A 293 -2.12 26.58 -2.45
N GLY A 294 -1.53 26.78 -1.27
CA GLY A 294 -0.94 25.70 -0.50
C GLY A 294 -0.54 26.13 0.90
N GLU A 295 -0.17 25.17 1.74
CA GLU A 295 0.30 25.42 3.10
C GLU A 295 1.27 24.33 3.58
N HIS A 296 2.11 24.74 4.54
CA HIS A 296 2.97 23.80 5.28
C HIS A 296 2.22 23.31 6.52
N VAL A 297 2.32 22.02 6.78
CA VAL A 297 1.77 21.40 7.99
C VAL A 297 2.86 20.60 8.72
N SER A 298 2.78 20.54 10.05
CA SER A 298 3.78 19.88 10.89
C SER A 298 3.19 18.81 11.81
N THR A 299 1.88 18.65 11.81
CA THR A 299 1.20 17.65 12.66
C THR A 299 0.14 16.88 11.86
N PRO A 300 -0.18 15.65 12.25
CA PRO A 300 -1.26 14.87 11.64
C PRO A 300 -2.61 15.60 11.62
N ASP A 301 -2.99 16.25 12.72
CA ASP A 301 -4.25 17.01 12.82
C ASP A 301 -4.26 18.23 11.90
N ALA A 302 -3.12 18.91 11.75
CA ALA A 302 -2.99 20.02 10.80
C ALA A 302 -3.13 19.52 9.36
N LEU A 303 -2.59 18.34 9.02
CA LEU A 303 -2.79 17.73 7.70
C LEU A 303 -4.27 17.42 7.45
N ALA A 304 -4.96 16.78 8.40
CA ALA A 304 -6.39 16.48 8.26
C ALA A 304 -7.22 17.75 8.05
N SER A 305 -6.93 18.81 8.82
CA SER A 305 -7.59 20.12 8.69
C SER A 305 -7.32 20.79 7.34
N ALA A 306 -6.06 20.72 6.84
CA ALA A 306 -5.69 21.25 5.54
C ALA A 306 -6.39 20.51 4.39
N VAL A 307 -6.49 19.17 4.48
CA VAL A 307 -7.22 18.36 3.50
C VAL A 307 -8.72 18.68 3.53
N GLU A 308 -9.32 18.81 4.71
CA GLU A 308 -10.74 19.20 4.83
C GLU A 308 -11.01 20.58 4.22
N LYS A 309 -10.11 21.54 4.45
CA LYS A 309 -10.15 22.86 3.83
C LYS A 309 -10.05 22.76 2.30
N ALA A 310 -9.08 21.99 1.79
CA ALA A 310 -8.88 21.82 0.35
C ALA A 310 -10.10 21.16 -0.34
N ILE A 311 -10.74 20.18 0.30
CA ILE A 311 -11.99 19.58 -0.19
C ILE A 311 -13.09 20.65 -0.36
N LYS A 312 -13.22 21.57 0.61
CA LYS A 312 -14.25 22.65 0.56
C LYS A 312 -13.93 23.71 -0.50
N MET A 313 -12.65 23.90 -0.83
CA MET A 313 -12.21 24.88 -1.83
C MET A 313 -12.45 24.41 -3.28
N ASP A 314 -12.53 23.11 -3.50
CA ASP A 314 -12.73 22.48 -4.82
C ASP A 314 -11.82 23.05 -5.92
N GLN A 315 -10.54 23.21 -5.59
CA GLN A 315 -9.50 23.68 -6.51
C GLN A 315 -8.17 22.93 -6.23
N PRO A 316 -7.20 22.98 -7.15
CA PRO A 316 -5.89 22.40 -6.87
C PRO A 316 -5.28 22.99 -5.60
N TYR A 317 -4.75 22.14 -4.73
CA TYR A 317 -4.21 22.57 -3.44
C TYR A 317 -2.96 21.77 -3.09
N VAL A 318 -1.89 22.43 -2.67
CA VAL A 318 -0.62 21.76 -2.33
C VAL A 318 -0.37 21.86 -0.83
N ILE A 319 -0.17 20.72 -0.18
CA ILE A 319 0.15 20.61 1.24
C ILE A 319 1.52 19.97 1.36
N GLU A 320 2.45 20.63 2.01
CA GLU A 320 3.77 20.09 2.28
C GLU A 320 3.91 19.76 3.76
N THR A 321 4.38 18.54 4.06
CA THR A 321 4.74 18.13 5.41
C THR A 321 6.16 17.60 5.45
N ALA A 322 6.93 18.07 6.45
CA ALA A 322 8.27 17.55 6.71
C ALA A 322 8.16 16.19 7.40
N ILE A 323 8.80 15.18 6.83
CA ILE A 323 8.93 13.85 7.41
C ILE A 323 10.38 13.65 7.86
N PRO A 324 10.62 13.14 9.08
CA PRO A 324 11.96 12.86 9.53
C PRO A 324 12.68 11.90 8.57
N PRO A 325 13.93 12.21 8.15
CA PRO A 325 14.69 11.31 7.26
C PRO A 325 14.97 9.93 7.86
N LYS A 326 14.83 9.77 9.17
CA LYS A 326 14.97 8.50 9.90
C LYS A 326 13.74 7.61 9.81
N ASP A 327 12.58 8.14 9.42
CA ASP A 327 11.36 7.34 9.29
C ASP A 327 11.56 6.25 8.24
N MET A 328 11.18 5.04 8.60
CA MET A 328 11.32 3.84 7.77
C MET A 328 10.00 3.13 7.60
N VAL A 329 9.83 2.50 6.46
CA VAL A 329 8.69 1.61 6.23
C VAL A 329 8.94 0.30 6.97
N VAL A 330 8.20 0.07 8.03
CA VAL A 330 8.26 -1.13 8.85
C VAL A 330 6.85 -1.75 8.96
N PRO A 331 6.79 -3.08 9.17
CA PRO A 331 7.90 -4.04 9.15
C PRO A 331 8.53 -4.16 7.76
N MET A 332 9.76 -4.67 7.69
CA MET A 332 10.46 -4.97 6.44
C MET A 332 11.01 -6.39 6.49
N VAL A 333 10.68 -7.20 5.50
CA VAL A 333 11.20 -8.56 5.37
C VAL A 333 12.70 -8.52 5.04
N ALA A 334 13.48 -9.37 5.71
CA ALA A 334 14.91 -9.47 5.46
C ALA A 334 15.18 -10.05 4.06
N ALA A 335 16.15 -9.48 3.35
CA ALA A 335 16.49 -9.90 1.98
C ALA A 335 16.84 -11.39 1.91
N GLY A 336 16.21 -12.11 0.97
CA GLY A 336 16.43 -13.55 0.76
C GLY A 336 15.90 -14.44 1.88
N LYS A 337 15.01 -13.95 2.72
CA LYS A 337 14.36 -14.71 3.80
C LYS A 337 12.87 -14.91 3.52
N GLY A 338 12.24 -15.81 4.28
CA GLY A 338 10.78 -15.99 4.28
C GLY A 338 10.06 -14.70 4.68
N ILE A 339 8.81 -14.57 4.26
CA ILE A 339 8.03 -13.32 4.47
C ILE A 339 7.70 -13.03 5.94
N ASP A 340 7.94 -13.96 6.84
CA ASP A 340 7.79 -13.88 8.30
C ASP A 340 9.09 -13.53 9.03
N VAL A 341 10.20 -13.35 8.30
CA VAL A 341 11.51 -13.00 8.86
C VAL A 341 11.79 -11.52 8.60
N PHE A 342 11.59 -10.70 9.61
CA PHE A 342 11.76 -9.26 9.51
C PHE A 342 13.19 -8.80 9.83
N VAL A 343 13.57 -7.63 9.33
CA VAL A 343 14.85 -7.01 9.64
C VAL A 343 14.82 -6.53 11.09
N PRO A 344 15.71 -7.02 11.98
CA PRO A 344 15.75 -6.59 13.37
C PRO A 344 16.12 -5.12 13.50
N GLY A 345 15.56 -4.43 14.49
CA GLY A 345 15.91 -3.04 14.84
C GLY A 345 15.43 -1.97 13.84
N LEU A 346 14.78 -2.34 12.75
CA LEU A 346 14.07 -1.39 11.92
C LEU A 346 12.71 -1.10 12.57
N GLY A 347 12.62 0.07 13.27
CA GLY A 347 11.38 0.50 13.92
C GLY A 347 11.21 0.01 15.36
N GLU A 348 12.15 -0.76 15.90
CA GLU A 348 12.17 -1.05 17.33
C GLU A 348 12.68 0.17 18.10
N LYS A 349 12.04 0.49 19.23
CA LYS A 349 12.59 1.42 20.21
C LYS A 349 13.98 0.94 20.60
N ASP A 350 14.95 1.83 20.71
CA ASP A 350 16.29 1.53 21.20
C ASP A 350 16.20 0.58 22.40
N ILE A 351 16.30 -0.72 22.14
CA ILE A 351 16.62 -1.68 23.17
C ILE A 351 18.10 -1.47 23.40
N ASP A 352 18.42 -0.82 24.53
CA ASP A 352 19.76 -0.65 25.07
C ASP A 352 20.49 -2.01 25.00
N VAL A 353 21.19 -2.28 23.90
CA VAL A 353 22.10 -3.43 23.82
C VAL A 353 23.33 -2.97 24.58
N LYS A 354 23.27 -3.12 25.89
CA LYS A 354 24.45 -3.17 26.71
C LYS A 354 25.11 -4.53 26.49
N ASP A 355 26.30 -4.44 25.88
CA ASP A 355 27.41 -5.42 25.82
C ASP A 355 27.12 -6.78 25.18
#